data_1af36d1d70d284d122471e03693d19ed
#
_entry.id   1af36d1d70d284d122471e03693d19ed
#
_cell.length_a   1.000
_cell.length_b   1.000
_cell.length_c   1.000
_cell.angle_alpha   90.00
_cell.angle_beta   90.00
_cell.angle_gamma   90.00
#
_symmetry.space_group_name_H-M   'P 1'
#
loop_
_entity.id
_entity.type
_entity.pdbx_description
1 polymer ?
#
loop_
_entity_poly.entity_id
_entity_poly.type
_entity_poly.pdbx_seq_one_letter_code
_entity_poly.pdbx_strand_id
1 'polypeptide(L)'
;MNLITSRNERNKTDPYFISHALSESSVAFRYRITQQLSEMYTDKYILSTQHHDFDVYAFAKEKLCEMRARPDLFVYFNTAWDSDEKKPAQHLMDGWFEIVWHDQKFELLIVTVLGQYYSVRHSWLIGASQETAESFFAEVFKWNQEAHHEVLVFDDDMWRKDARLYESIKAATFDNLVLPSRLKEEIYNDLVTFFNSREVYEKFGVPWRRGLLLLGPPGNGKTHAVKALINALGKPCLYVKSIGAENNANRASIETNIRHVFERARATKPCILVFEDLDSMITKDTRSLFLNELDGFIDNSGIVTLATTNHPEKLDSAIIDRPSRFDRKYHFELPGQTERVAYLKLWNADLQNELRLSESGIDEIASLTDGFSFAYLKELIMSSITAWMARAKSGEMDSVMKHQARLLREQMVSTANAEKKKNDDVKNEATSTDPT
;
A
#
# COMPACT_ATOMS: atom_id res chain seq x y z
N MET A 1 -65.03 32.20 6.63
CA MET A 1 -65.18 31.00 7.50
C MET A 1 -63.95 30.21 7.47
N ASN A 2 -63.29 30.09 8.61
CA ASN A 2 -61.94 29.65 8.87
C ASN A 2 -61.63 28.27 8.31
N LEU A 3 -60.47 28.15 7.63
CA LEU A 3 -59.69 26.92 7.54
C LEU A 3 -58.24 27.21 7.99
N ILE A 4 -58.10 27.37 9.33
CA ILE A 4 -56.83 27.15 10.02
C ILE A 4 -56.86 25.67 10.40
N THR A 5 -56.29 24.83 9.57
CA THR A 5 -55.97 23.45 9.94
C THR A 5 -54.48 23.34 10.17
N SER A 6 -54.19 23.22 11.44
CA SER A 6 -52.98 22.67 12.13
C SER A 6 -51.76 22.31 11.27
N ARG A 7 -50.74 23.14 11.43
CA ARG A 7 -49.38 23.03 10.90
C ARG A 7 -48.49 22.07 11.71
N ASN A 8 -49.03 21.14 12.51
CA ASN A 8 -48.30 20.36 13.50
C ASN A 8 -48.20 18.84 13.24
N GLU A 9 -48.55 18.36 12.03
CA GLU A 9 -48.43 16.92 11.73
C GLU A 9 -47.50 16.57 10.55
N ARG A 10 -46.63 17.48 10.09
CA ARG A 10 -45.73 17.23 8.96
C ARG A 10 -44.30 16.83 9.29
N ASN A 11 -44.03 16.27 10.47
CA ASN A 11 -42.72 15.75 10.82
C ASN A 11 -42.66 14.20 10.78
N LYS A 12 -43.50 13.53 10.03
CA LYS A 12 -43.28 12.14 9.65
C LYS A 12 -42.47 12.14 8.36
N THR A 13 -41.21 11.80 8.46
CA THR A 13 -40.34 11.48 7.34
C THR A 13 -41.08 10.52 6.43
N ASP A 14 -41.37 10.92 5.21
CA ASP A 14 -41.87 9.96 4.21
C ASP A 14 -40.77 8.94 3.97
N PRO A 15 -40.90 7.69 4.42
CA PRO A 15 -39.84 6.68 4.26
C PRO A 15 -39.63 6.35 2.77
N TYR A 16 -40.50 6.81 1.88
CA TYR A 16 -40.44 6.54 0.44
C TYR A 16 -39.69 7.62 -0.34
N PHE A 17 -39.32 8.77 0.26
CA PHE A 17 -38.69 9.83 -0.51
C PHE A 17 -37.31 9.41 -1.10
N ILE A 18 -36.57 8.57 -0.39
CA ILE A 18 -35.29 8.02 -0.89
C ILE A 18 -35.56 7.07 -2.07
N SER A 19 -36.56 6.19 -1.98
CA SER A 19 -36.89 5.27 -3.06
C SER A 19 -37.39 6.00 -4.32
N HIS A 20 -38.15 7.09 -4.15
CA HIS A 20 -38.54 7.95 -5.24
C HIS A 20 -37.36 8.65 -5.90
N ALA A 21 -36.41 9.17 -5.09
CA ALA A 21 -35.21 9.79 -5.61
C ALA A 21 -34.32 8.79 -6.34
N LEU A 22 -34.19 7.54 -5.86
CA LEU A 22 -33.40 6.47 -6.50
C LEU A 22 -33.96 6.02 -7.87
N SER A 23 -35.24 6.30 -8.17
CA SER A 23 -35.84 6.02 -9.49
C SER A 23 -35.48 7.05 -10.57
N GLU A 24 -34.84 8.17 -10.20
CA GLU A 24 -34.42 9.24 -11.10
C GLU A 24 -32.97 9.09 -11.60
N SER A 25 -32.53 9.97 -12.51
CA SER A 25 -31.14 10.00 -12.94
C SER A 25 -30.20 10.37 -11.79
N SER A 26 -28.97 9.87 -11.83
CA SER A 26 -27.97 10.07 -10.76
C SER A 26 -27.71 11.56 -10.42
N VAL A 27 -27.88 12.47 -11.38
CA VAL A 27 -27.73 13.91 -11.18
C VAL A 27 -28.95 14.49 -10.45
N ALA A 28 -30.16 14.09 -10.84
CA ALA A 28 -31.40 14.53 -10.23
C ALA A 28 -31.56 14.00 -8.79
N PHE A 29 -31.12 12.78 -8.54
CA PHE A 29 -31.10 12.11 -7.24
C PHE A 29 -30.49 12.99 -6.13
N ARG A 30 -29.24 13.45 -6.31
CA ARG A 30 -28.56 14.26 -5.29
C ARG A 30 -29.29 15.57 -5.03
N TYR A 31 -29.73 16.25 -6.07
CA TYR A 31 -30.46 17.51 -5.94
C TYR A 31 -31.77 17.30 -5.16
N ARG A 32 -32.52 16.26 -5.49
CA ARG A 32 -33.80 15.92 -4.84
C ARG A 32 -33.63 15.63 -3.35
N ILE A 33 -32.68 14.79 -2.99
CA ILE A 33 -32.40 14.47 -1.58
C ILE A 33 -32.00 15.75 -0.83
N THR A 34 -31.08 16.54 -1.37
CA THR A 34 -30.65 17.78 -0.72
C THR A 34 -31.79 18.76 -0.54
N GLN A 35 -32.67 18.94 -1.55
CA GLN A 35 -33.82 19.80 -1.46
C GLN A 35 -34.79 19.33 -0.37
N GLN A 36 -35.11 18.05 -0.34
CA GLN A 36 -36.01 17.49 0.67
C GLN A 36 -35.45 17.59 2.08
N LEU A 37 -34.16 17.32 2.26
CA LEU A 37 -33.50 17.52 3.56
C LEU A 37 -33.56 19.00 3.97
N SER A 38 -33.39 19.95 3.05
CA SER A 38 -33.48 21.39 3.35
C SER A 38 -34.90 21.82 3.74
N GLU A 39 -35.91 21.20 3.17
CA GLU A 39 -37.31 21.42 3.56
C GLU A 39 -37.65 20.81 4.94
N MET A 40 -37.03 19.67 5.29
CA MET A 40 -37.19 18.99 6.58
C MET A 40 -36.44 19.70 7.72
N TYR A 41 -35.26 20.24 7.46
CA TYR A 41 -34.33 20.83 8.42
C TYR A 41 -34.08 22.31 8.12
N THR A 42 -35.15 23.13 8.24
CA THR A 42 -35.08 24.55 7.90
C THR A 42 -34.19 25.41 8.80
N ASP A 43 -33.83 24.89 9.96
CA ASP A 43 -33.03 25.55 11.00
C ASP A 43 -31.64 24.92 11.17
N LYS A 44 -31.30 23.96 10.32
CA LYS A 44 -30.01 23.24 10.38
C LYS A 44 -29.17 23.42 9.11
N TYR A 45 -27.88 23.21 9.24
CA TYR A 45 -26.96 23.22 8.13
C TYR A 45 -26.78 21.79 7.58
N ILE A 46 -26.77 21.66 6.25
CA ILE A 46 -26.63 20.39 5.55
C ILE A 46 -25.36 20.44 4.69
N LEU A 47 -24.38 19.59 5.03
CA LEU A 47 -23.17 19.37 4.26
C LEU A 47 -23.29 18.08 3.46
N SER A 48 -23.12 18.14 2.14
CA SER A 48 -23.16 16.94 1.29
C SER A 48 -21.79 16.63 0.70
N THR A 49 -21.42 15.35 0.67
CA THR A 49 -20.14 14.90 0.11
C THR A 49 -20.26 13.53 -0.57
N GLN A 50 -19.37 13.27 -1.51
CA GLN A 50 -19.15 11.96 -2.15
C GLN A 50 -17.75 11.45 -1.86
N HIS A 51 -16.97 12.17 -1.05
CA HIS A 51 -15.59 11.85 -0.82
C HIS A 51 -15.49 10.59 0.04
N HIS A 52 -14.71 9.61 -0.43
CA HIS A 52 -14.53 8.32 0.24
C HIS A 52 -13.83 8.43 1.60
N ASP A 53 -13.00 9.45 1.81
CA ASP A 53 -12.34 9.71 3.09
C ASP A 53 -13.31 10.28 4.16
N PHE A 54 -14.57 10.55 3.82
CA PHE A 54 -15.57 10.85 4.82
C PHE A 54 -16.30 9.58 5.25
N ASP A 55 -15.57 8.68 5.93
CA ASP A 55 -16.11 7.44 6.47
C ASP A 55 -16.34 7.54 7.98
N VAL A 56 -17.53 8.04 8.33
CA VAL A 56 -17.97 8.17 9.73
C VAL A 56 -18.14 6.79 10.39
N TYR A 57 -18.48 5.76 9.64
CA TYR A 57 -18.65 4.41 10.17
C TYR A 57 -17.33 3.82 10.66
N ALA A 58 -16.24 4.01 9.88
CA ALA A 58 -14.90 3.64 10.31
C ALA A 58 -14.46 4.44 11.55
N PHE A 59 -14.70 5.75 11.55
CA PHE A 59 -14.40 6.65 12.67
C PHE A 59 -15.12 6.23 13.96
N ALA A 60 -16.39 5.83 13.88
CA ALA A 60 -17.18 5.36 15.01
C ALA A 60 -16.74 3.98 15.53
N LYS A 61 -16.23 3.08 14.66
CA LYS A 61 -15.66 1.78 15.08
C LYS A 61 -14.48 1.96 16.05
N GLU A 62 -13.70 3.01 15.86
CA GLU A 62 -12.58 3.37 16.75
C GLU A 62 -13.04 4.16 17.99
N LYS A 63 -14.35 4.26 18.22
CA LYS A 63 -14.95 4.96 19.37
C LYS A 63 -14.63 6.46 19.46
N LEU A 64 -14.36 7.08 18.32
CA LEU A 64 -14.07 8.52 18.23
C LEU A 64 -15.35 9.37 18.12
N CYS A 65 -16.47 8.75 17.81
CA CYS A 65 -17.81 9.29 17.96
C CYS A 65 -18.81 8.17 18.27
N GLU A 66 -19.97 8.52 18.80
CA GLU A 66 -21.10 7.59 18.87
C GLU A 66 -21.88 7.66 17.57
N MET A 67 -22.22 6.49 17.00
CA MET A 67 -23.04 6.36 15.81
C MET A 67 -24.16 5.36 16.10
N ARG A 68 -25.41 5.79 16.00
CA ARG A 68 -26.60 4.96 16.27
C ARG A 68 -27.55 5.04 15.08
N ALA A 69 -28.02 3.90 14.60
CA ALA A 69 -29.05 3.88 13.56
C ALA A 69 -30.36 4.46 14.11
N ARG A 70 -31.05 5.25 13.31
CA ARG A 70 -32.39 5.70 13.66
C ARG A 70 -33.34 4.50 13.70
N PRO A 71 -34.14 4.33 14.76
CA PRO A 71 -34.94 3.11 14.98
C PRO A 71 -36.08 2.93 13.99
N ASP A 72 -36.52 4.00 13.35
CA ASP A 72 -37.63 4.06 12.42
C ASP A 72 -37.25 3.98 10.94
N LEU A 73 -35.92 3.85 10.67
CA LEU A 73 -35.37 3.86 9.32
C LEU A 73 -34.51 2.65 9.01
N PHE A 74 -34.48 2.34 7.73
CA PHE A 74 -33.77 1.20 7.19
C PHE A 74 -32.24 1.43 7.16
N VAL A 75 -31.49 0.39 7.55
CA VAL A 75 -30.02 0.34 7.40
C VAL A 75 -29.69 -0.91 6.59
N TYR A 76 -28.93 -0.71 5.52
CA TYR A 76 -28.53 -1.79 4.63
C TYR A 76 -27.03 -2.03 4.69
N PHE A 77 -26.68 -3.28 4.98
CA PHE A 77 -25.32 -3.78 4.89
C PHE A 77 -25.23 -4.79 3.74
N ASN A 78 -24.26 -4.60 2.87
CA ASN A 78 -23.86 -5.64 1.93
C ASN A 78 -22.94 -6.60 2.63
N THR A 79 -23.26 -7.89 2.60
CA THR A 79 -22.42 -8.95 3.17
C THR A 79 -21.61 -9.58 2.05
N ALA A 80 -20.28 -9.40 2.10
CA ALA A 80 -19.33 -10.04 1.20
C ALA A 80 -18.53 -11.09 1.96
N TRP A 81 -17.99 -12.07 1.24
CA TRP A 81 -17.07 -13.02 1.82
C TRP A 81 -15.67 -12.42 1.85
N ASP A 82 -15.11 -12.23 3.03
CA ASP A 82 -13.71 -11.89 3.20
C ASP A 82 -12.88 -13.17 3.05
N SER A 83 -12.24 -13.32 1.89
CA SER A 83 -11.41 -14.49 1.56
C SER A 83 -10.18 -14.61 2.46
N ASP A 84 -9.81 -13.52 3.08
CA ASP A 84 -8.61 -13.38 3.87
C ASP A 84 -8.85 -13.79 5.32
N GLU A 85 -9.89 -13.24 5.93
CA GLU A 85 -10.29 -13.62 7.27
C GLU A 85 -11.20 -14.86 7.30
N LYS A 86 -11.54 -15.39 6.10
CA LYS A 86 -12.43 -16.55 5.91
C LYS A 86 -13.75 -16.43 6.68
N LYS A 87 -14.31 -15.23 6.70
CA LYS A 87 -15.58 -14.91 7.37
C LYS A 87 -16.42 -13.93 6.54
N PRO A 88 -17.73 -13.83 6.81
CA PRO A 88 -18.55 -12.75 6.24
C PRO A 88 -18.10 -11.39 6.76
N ALA A 89 -17.86 -10.44 5.86
CA ALA A 89 -17.63 -9.03 6.16
C ALA A 89 -18.86 -8.22 5.77
N GLN A 90 -19.27 -7.29 6.64
CA GLN A 90 -20.40 -6.40 6.40
C GLN A 90 -19.90 -5.01 6.03
N HIS A 91 -20.35 -4.52 4.88
CA HIS A 91 -20.07 -3.17 4.38
C HIS A 91 -21.35 -2.35 4.45
N LEU A 92 -21.30 -1.23 5.19
CA LEU A 92 -22.42 -0.29 5.25
C LEU A 92 -22.62 0.34 3.87
N MET A 93 -23.80 0.17 3.32
CA MET A 93 -24.20 0.75 2.03
C MET A 93 -25.08 1.97 2.23
N ASP A 94 -26.21 1.79 2.94
CA ASP A 94 -27.22 2.81 3.11
C ASP A 94 -27.67 2.87 4.56
N GLY A 95 -28.07 4.05 5.01
CA GLY A 95 -28.67 4.20 6.35
C GLY A 95 -28.79 5.64 6.80
N TRP A 96 -29.56 5.84 7.84
CA TRP A 96 -29.71 7.13 8.51
C TRP A 96 -29.35 6.98 9.98
N PHE A 97 -28.42 7.81 10.45
CA PHE A 97 -27.78 7.66 11.74
C PHE A 97 -27.85 8.95 12.56
N GLU A 98 -27.92 8.78 13.86
CA GLU A 98 -27.63 9.83 14.83
C GLU A 98 -26.17 9.74 15.23
N ILE A 99 -25.47 10.86 15.21
CA ILE A 99 -24.05 10.96 15.58
C ILE A 99 -23.93 11.88 16.79
N VAL A 100 -23.13 11.46 17.77
CA VAL A 100 -22.72 12.31 18.89
C VAL A 100 -21.19 12.40 18.90
N TRP A 101 -20.68 13.62 18.81
CA TRP A 101 -19.27 13.94 18.82
C TRP A 101 -19.03 15.21 19.66
N HIS A 102 -18.20 15.11 20.72
CA HIS A 102 -17.93 16.20 21.67
C HIS A 102 -19.20 16.93 22.13
N ASP A 103 -20.21 16.15 22.60
CA ASP A 103 -21.54 16.64 23.03
C ASP A 103 -22.39 17.32 21.94
N GLN A 104 -21.92 17.38 20.71
CA GLN A 104 -22.66 17.87 19.56
C GLN A 104 -23.40 16.73 18.88
N LYS A 105 -24.63 17.02 18.42
CA LYS A 105 -25.49 16.05 17.76
C LYS A 105 -25.61 16.37 16.28
N PHE A 106 -25.42 15.34 15.46
CA PHE A 106 -25.59 15.39 14.02
C PHE A 106 -26.51 14.25 13.58
N GLU A 107 -27.06 14.40 12.39
CA GLU A 107 -27.67 13.30 11.67
C GLU A 107 -26.86 13.05 10.40
N LEU A 108 -26.72 11.79 10.02
CA LEU A 108 -25.98 11.37 8.84
C LEU A 108 -26.84 10.45 7.99
N LEU A 109 -27.17 10.89 6.79
CA LEU A 109 -27.78 10.05 5.76
C LEU A 109 -26.70 9.57 4.80
N ILE A 110 -26.63 8.26 4.59
CA ILE A 110 -25.74 7.60 3.62
C ILE A 110 -26.61 6.87 2.61
N VAL A 111 -26.36 7.10 1.32
CA VAL A 111 -27.00 6.37 0.22
C VAL A 111 -25.97 6.04 -0.85
N THR A 112 -25.90 4.75 -1.23
CA THR A 112 -24.99 4.25 -2.24
C THR A 112 -25.74 4.01 -3.53
N VAL A 113 -25.36 4.74 -4.57
CA VAL A 113 -25.92 4.58 -5.91
C VAL A 113 -25.04 3.65 -6.73
N LEU A 114 -25.61 2.56 -7.21
CA LEU A 114 -24.91 1.62 -8.07
C LEU A 114 -24.87 2.17 -9.50
N GLY A 115 -23.67 2.46 -9.99
CA GLY A 115 -23.41 2.77 -11.38
C GLY A 115 -23.09 1.51 -12.19
N GLN A 116 -22.94 1.68 -13.49
CA GLN A 116 -22.66 0.54 -14.41
C GLN A 116 -21.30 -0.12 -14.14
N TYR A 117 -20.31 0.62 -13.63
CA TYR A 117 -18.95 0.14 -13.40
C TYR A 117 -18.43 0.37 -11.97
N TYR A 118 -19.06 1.28 -11.21
CA TYR A 118 -18.67 1.62 -9.86
C TYR A 118 -19.88 2.08 -9.04
N SER A 119 -19.79 1.96 -7.73
CA SER A 119 -20.76 2.49 -6.79
C SER A 119 -20.29 3.84 -6.24
N VAL A 120 -21.18 4.80 -6.11
CA VAL A 120 -20.90 6.10 -5.52
C VAL A 120 -21.67 6.24 -4.22
N ARG A 121 -20.94 6.42 -3.13
CA ARG A 121 -21.51 6.74 -1.82
C ARG A 121 -21.77 8.23 -1.72
N HIS A 122 -23.00 8.60 -1.38
CA HIS A 122 -23.41 9.96 -1.08
C HIS A 122 -23.69 10.07 0.42
N SER A 123 -23.14 11.09 1.06
CA SER A 123 -23.35 11.36 2.48
C SER A 123 -23.88 12.78 2.68
N TRP A 124 -24.89 12.92 3.53
CA TRP A 124 -25.42 14.21 3.98
C TRP A 124 -25.29 14.28 5.48
N LEU A 125 -24.46 15.20 5.95
CA LEU A 125 -24.29 15.52 7.35
C LEU A 125 -25.16 16.71 7.71
N ILE A 126 -26.04 16.56 8.71
CA ILE A 126 -26.98 17.55 9.16
C ILE A 126 -26.57 17.99 10.57
N GLY A 127 -26.11 19.21 10.72
CA GLY A 127 -25.63 19.79 11.97
C GLY A 127 -26.39 21.03 12.40
N ALA A 128 -26.16 21.49 13.62
CA ALA A 128 -26.79 22.69 14.16
C ALA A 128 -26.33 23.97 13.46
N SER A 129 -25.08 24.02 12.99
CA SER A 129 -24.51 25.17 12.27
C SER A 129 -23.48 24.71 11.24
N GLN A 130 -23.12 25.60 10.33
CA GLN A 130 -22.06 25.37 9.35
C GLN A 130 -20.73 25.04 10.03
N GLU A 131 -20.33 25.84 11.02
CA GLU A 131 -19.07 25.70 11.73
C GLU A 131 -18.94 24.31 12.38
N THR A 132 -19.99 23.84 13.08
CA THR A 132 -19.95 22.52 13.73
C THR A 132 -19.91 21.36 12.73
N ALA A 133 -20.66 21.47 11.65
CA ALA A 133 -20.68 20.43 10.60
C ALA A 133 -19.35 20.35 9.85
N GLU A 134 -18.76 21.49 9.50
CA GLU A 134 -17.44 21.54 8.84
C GLU A 134 -16.31 21.08 9.77
N SER A 135 -16.37 21.40 11.07
CA SER A 135 -15.40 20.92 12.07
C SER A 135 -15.42 19.40 12.21
N PHE A 136 -16.63 18.81 12.33
CA PHE A 136 -16.76 17.36 12.38
C PHE A 136 -16.34 16.69 11.07
N PHE A 137 -16.74 17.27 9.93
CA PHE A 137 -16.32 16.78 8.62
C PHE A 137 -14.79 16.77 8.49
N ALA A 138 -14.13 17.86 8.87
CA ALA A 138 -12.68 17.98 8.78
C ALA A 138 -11.96 16.97 9.68
N GLU A 139 -12.47 16.73 10.90
CA GLU A 139 -11.88 15.76 11.82
C GLU A 139 -12.02 14.32 11.30
N VAL A 140 -13.21 13.93 10.84
CA VAL A 140 -13.44 12.60 10.23
C VAL A 140 -12.57 12.44 8.99
N PHE A 141 -12.51 13.46 8.13
CA PHE A 141 -11.72 13.44 6.91
C PHE A 141 -10.23 13.30 7.21
N LYS A 142 -9.70 14.11 8.13
CA LYS A 142 -8.30 14.06 8.57
C LYS A 142 -7.96 12.70 9.14
N TRP A 143 -8.79 12.19 10.05
CA TRP A 143 -8.60 10.88 10.64
C TRP A 143 -8.56 9.77 9.59
N ASN A 144 -9.50 9.76 8.63
CA ASN A 144 -9.51 8.74 7.58
C ASN A 144 -8.32 8.86 6.60
N GLN A 145 -7.72 10.04 6.48
CA GLN A 145 -6.49 10.22 5.70
C GLN A 145 -5.24 9.71 6.42
N GLU A 146 -5.26 9.65 7.74
CA GLU A 146 -4.18 9.08 8.52
C GLU A 146 -4.22 7.54 8.42
N ALA A 147 -3.06 6.92 8.34
CA ALA A 147 -2.95 5.45 8.31
C ALA A 147 -2.98 4.91 9.75
N HIS A 148 -4.13 4.43 10.19
CA HIS A 148 -4.32 3.80 11.50
C HIS A 148 -4.24 2.28 11.35
N HIS A 149 -3.10 1.67 11.72
CA HIS A 149 -2.87 0.22 11.59
C HIS A 149 -3.07 -0.33 10.16
N GLU A 150 -2.91 0.52 9.16
CA GLU A 150 -3.08 0.20 7.75
C GLU A 150 -2.06 1.01 6.92
N VAL A 151 -1.73 0.52 5.75
CA VAL A 151 -0.90 1.24 4.77
C VAL A 151 -1.75 1.59 3.57
N LEU A 152 -1.62 2.82 3.08
CA LEU A 152 -2.26 3.20 1.84
C LEU A 152 -1.50 2.60 0.67
N VAL A 153 -2.17 1.74 -0.08
CA VAL A 153 -1.66 1.04 -1.25
C VAL A 153 -2.37 1.55 -2.49
N PHE A 154 -1.61 2.00 -3.48
CA PHE A 154 -2.11 2.26 -4.82
C PHE A 154 -1.94 1.01 -5.67
N ASP A 155 -3.06 0.53 -6.21
CA ASP A 155 -3.10 -0.67 -7.03
C ASP A 155 -4.04 -0.43 -8.21
N ASP A 156 -3.48 -0.48 -9.42
CA ASP A 156 -4.06 -0.18 -10.72
C ASP A 156 -4.56 1.28 -10.87
N ASP A 157 -5.62 1.69 -10.22
CA ASP A 157 -6.24 3.01 -10.42
C ASP A 157 -6.78 3.64 -9.14
N MET A 158 -6.64 2.96 -7.98
CA MET A 158 -7.21 3.43 -6.73
C MET A 158 -6.34 3.19 -5.51
N TRP A 159 -6.53 4.06 -4.51
CA TRP A 159 -5.97 3.89 -3.18
C TRP A 159 -6.84 2.96 -2.34
N ARG A 160 -6.21 2.00 -1.70
CA ARG A 160 -6.84 1.08 -0.74
C ARG A 160 -6.01 1.03 0.53
N LYS A 161 -6.67 0.79 1.65
CA LYS A 161 -6.01 0.52 2.93
C LYS A 161 -5.72 -0.99 3.01
N ASP A 162 -4.48 -1.32 3.39
CA ASP A 162 -4.01 -2.72 3.46
C ASP A 162 -3.44 -3.00 4.87
N ALA A 163 -4.26 -3.64 5.69
CA ALA A 163 -3.89 -4.04 7.06
C ALA A 163 -2.83 -5.15 7.07
N ARG A 164 -2.84 -6.06 6.09
CA ARG A 164 -1.85 -7.14 6.01
C ARG A 164 -0.46 -6.61 5.67
N LEU A 165 -0.39 -5.67 4.74
CA LEU A 165 0.87 -5.01 4.44
C LEU A 165 1.38 -4.26 5.68
N TYR A 166 0.48 -3.61 6.44
CA TYR A 166 0.83 -2.97 7.71
C TYR A 166 1.45 -3.98 8.70
N GLU A 167 0.78 -5.12 8.95
CA GLU A 167 1.31 -6.17 9.82
C GLU A 167 2.65 -6.72 9.31
N SER A 168 2.78 -6.92 8.00
CA SER A 168 4.04 -7.34 7.38
C SER A 168 5.16 -6.31 7.53
N ILE A 169 4.84 -5.00 7.52
CA ILE A 169 5.78 -3.92 7.80
C ILE A 169 6.18 -3.94 9.27
N LYS A 170 5.22 -4.10 10.18
CA LYS A 170 5.48 -4.17 11.62
C LYS A 170 6.35 -5.37 12.01
N ALA A 171 6.18 -6.50 11.34
CA ALA A 171 7.00 -7.68 11.53
C ALA A 171 8.43 -7.54 10.97
N ALA A 172 8.67 -6.61 10.03
CA ALA A 172 9.98 -6.38 9.45
C ALA A 172 10.78 -5.40 10.32
N THR A 173 11.92 -5.86 10.83
CA THR A 173 12.83 -5.08 11.67
C THR A 173 14.25 -5.17 11.14
N PHE A 174 15.14 -4.27 11.59
CA PHE A 174 16.55 -4.36 11.26
C PHE A 174 17.24 -5.56 11.92
N ASP A 175 16.65 -6.12 12.98
CA ASP A 175 17.20 -7.29 13.67
C ASP A 175 16.99 -8.58 12.84
N ASN A 176 15.82 -8.68 12.19
CA ASN A 176 15.52 -9.82 11.33
C ASN A 176 15.88 -9.61 9.84
N LEU A 177 16.50 -8.49 9.51
CA LEU A 177 17.05 -8.19 8.19
C LEU A 177 18.54 -8.49 8.16
N VAL A 178 18.97 -9.46 7.37
CA VAL A 178 20.39 -9.76 7.18
C VAL A 178 20.89 -9.00 5.95
N LEU A 179 21.80 -8.08 6.17
CA LEU A 179 22.55 -7.30 5.16
C LEU A 179 23.90 -6.92 5.75
N PRO A 180 24.89 -6.52 4.95
CA PRO A 180 26.11 -5.91 5.47
C PRO A 180 25.79 -4.75 6.42
N SER A 181 26.36 -4.75 7.64
CA SER A 181 26.04 -3.78 8.69
C SER A 181 26.16 -2.32 8.21
N ARG A 182 27.21 -2.03 7.44
CA ARG A 182 27.44 -0.72 6.87
C ARG A 182 26.28 -0.27 5.96
N LEU A 183 25.74 -1.15 5.12
CA LEU A 183 24.62 -0.84 4.23
C LEU A 183 23.36 -0.52 5.01
N LYS A 184 23.05 -1.28 6.07
CA LYS A 184 21.92 -1.01 6.96
C LYS A 184 22.01 0.37 7.60
N GLU A 185 23.17 0.69 8.18
CA GLU A 185 23.41 1.96 8.87
C GLU A 185 23.37 3.15 7.91
N GLU A 186 23.97 3.02 6.73
CA GLU A 186 23.97 4.09 5.72
C GLU A 186 22.55 4.44 5.28
N ILE A 187 21.70 3.43 4.94
CA ILE A 187 20.34 3.67 4.48
C ILE A 187 19.48 4.28 5.60
N TYR A 188 19.57 3.73 6.80
CA TYR A 188 18.78 4.21 7.94
C TYR A 188 19.14 5.64 8.34
N ASN A 189 20.46 5.91 8.50
CA ASN A 189 20.94 7.22 8.92
C ASN A 189 20.69 8.29 7.87
N ASP A 190 20.74 7.96 6.58
CA ASP A 190 20.41 8.89 5.50
C ASP A 190 18.96 9.40 5.61
N LEU A 191 18.00 8.49 5.89
CA LEU A 191 16.60 8.85 6.03
C LEU A 191 16.26 9.52 7.35
N VAL A 192 16.85 9.07 8.47
CA VAL A 192 16.70 9.73 9.78
C VAL A 192 17.22 11.17 9.69
N THR A 193 18.39 11.36 9.11
CA THR A 193 18.97 12.70 8.92
C THR A 193 18.06 13.56 8.06
N PHE A 194 17.55 13.03 6.95
CA PHE A 194 16.62 13.76 6.08
C PHE A 194 15.39 14.28 6.84
N PHE A 195 14.68 13.40 7.56
CA PHE A 195 13.46 13.78 8.27
C PHE A 195 13.71 14.77 9.43
N ASN A 196 14.90 14.72 10.04
CA ASN A 196 15.25 15.60 11.17
C ASN A 196 15.90 16.93 10.74
N SER A 197 16.20 17.11 9.46
CA SER A 197 16.97 18.27 8.98
C SER A 197 16.16 19.29 8.21
N ARG A 198 14.82 19.30 8.31
CA ARG A 198 13.94 20.19 7.55
C ARG A 198 14.40 21.66 7.62
N GLU A 199 14.63 22.17 8.82
CA GLU A 199 15.05 23.56 9.05
C GLU A 199 16.38 23.89 8.36
N VAL A 200 17.30 22.90 8.30
CA VAL A 200 18.59 23.05 7.62
C VAL A 200 18.39 23.19 6.10
N TYR A 201 17.54 22.36 5.50
CA TYR A 201 17.20 22.47 4.09
C TYR A 201 16.57 23.83 3.74
N GLU A 202 15.60 24.28 4.56
CA GLU A 202 14.94 25.58 4.40
C GLU A 202 15.94 26.73 4.54
N LYS A 203 16.83 26.68 5.55
CA LYS A 203 17.84 27.71 5.80
C LYS A 203 18.81 27.90 4.62
N PHE A 204 19.18 26.79 3.97
CA PHE A 204 20.13 26.84 2.84
C PHE A 204 19.44 26.91 1.48
N GLY A 205 18.12 26.99 1.41
CA GLY A 205 17.36 27.03 0.16
C GLY A 205 17.51 25.76 -0.69
N VAL A 206 17.77 24.61 -0.06
CA VAL A 206 17.90 23.32 -0.73
C VAL A 206 16.54 22.64 -0.70
N PRO A 207 16.06 22.05 -1.81
CA PRO A 207 14.80 21.29 -1.82
C PRO A 207 14.81 20.16 -0.80
N TRP A 208 13.85 20.17 0.15
CA TRP A 208 13.73 19.13 1.17
C TRP A 208 13.01 17.90 0.62
N ARG A 209 13.66 17.18 -0.27
CA ARG A 209 13.20 15.94 -0.88
C ARG A 209 14.35 14.96 -1.00
N ARG A 210 14.06 13.68 -1.05
CA ARG A 210 15.07 12.62 -1.14
C ARG A 210 14.59 11.46 -2.01
N GLY A 211 15.44 11.02 -2.93
CA GLY A 211 15.21 9.85 -3.77
C GLY A 211 16.20 8.73 -3.45
N LEU A 212 15.70 7.53 -3.11
CA LEU A 212 16.49 6.33 -2.89
C LEU A 212 16.12 5.25 -3.87
N LEU A 213 17.11 4.64 -4.51
CA LEU A 213 16.91 3.51 -5.41
C LEU A 213 17.68 2.27 -4.89
N LEU A 214 16.93 1.21 -4.59
CA LEU A 214 17.48 -0.08 -4.16
C LEU A 214 17.59 -1.00 -5.38
N LEU A 215 18.82 -1.36 -5.72
CA LEU A 215 19.18 -2.10 -6.93
C LEU A 215 19.71 -3.49 -6.58
N GLY A 216 19.43 -4.47 -7.38
CA GLY A 216 20.10 -5.77 -7.26
C GLY A 216 19.20 -6.96 -7.62
N PRO A 217 19.78 -8.16 -7.72
CA PRO A 217 19.05 -9.35 -8.13
C PRO A 217 17.86 -9.67 -7.21
N PRO A 218 16.86 -10.41 -7.71
CA PRO A 218 15.69 -10.79 -6.90
C PRO A 218 16.07 -11.66 -5.72
N GLY A 219 15.29 -11.58 -4.63
CA GLY A 219 15.47 -12.41 -3.45
C GLY A 219 16.58 -11.97 -2.50
N ASN A 220 17.16 -10.77 -2.64
CA ASN A 220 18.23 -10.26 -1.79
C ASN A 220 17.80 -9.24 -0.74
N GLY A 221 16.51 -9.23 -0.37
CA GLY A 221 16.01 -8.51 0.80
C GLY A 221 15.63 -7.05 0.56
N LYS A 222 15.54 -6.55 -0.70
CA LYS A 222 15.11 -5.17 -1.01
C LYS A 222 13.75 -4.81 -0.39
N THR A 223 12.71 -5.59 -0.68
CA THR A 223 11.37 -5.41 -0.11
C THR A 223 11.38 -5.49 1.42
N HIS A 224 12.18 -6.40 2.01
CA HIS A 224 12.32 -6.50 3.47
C HIS A 224 12.97 -5.23 4.05
N ALA A 225 14.02 -4.72 3.41
CA ALA A 225 14.68 -3.48 3.81
C ALA A 225 13.71 -2.27 3.72
N VAL A 226 12.90 -2.17 2.66
CA VAL A 226 11.85 -1.16 2.54
C VAL A 226 10.89 -1.22 3.72
N LYS A 227 10.38 -2.41 4.05
CA LYS A 227 9.45 -2.61 5.17
C LYS A 227 10.09 -2.26 6.51
N ALA A 228 11.33 -2.72 6.76
CA ALA A 228 12.06 -2.42 7.98
C ALA A 228 12.33 -0.91 8.15
N LEU A 229 12.64 -0.20 7.05
CA LEU A 229 12.80 1.25 7.04
C LEU A 229 11.50 1.99 7.39
N ILE A 230 10.38 1.62 6.78
CA ILE A 230 9.07 2.21 7.06
C ILE A 230 8.71 2.01 8.53
N ASN A 231 8.88 0.77 9.05
CA ASN A 231 8.62 0.46 10.44
C ASN A 231 9.48 1.29 11.40
N ALA A 232 10.78 1.38 11.14
CA ALA A 232 11.71 2.08 12.01
C ALA A 232 11.53 3.61 12.00
N LEU A 233 11.18 4.19 10.84
CA LEU A 233 10.99 5.63 10.70
C LEU A 233 9.63 6.11 11.21
N GLY A 234 8.61 5.27 11.26
CA GLY A 234 7.28 5.59 11.74
C GLY A 234 6.60 6.77 11.01
N LYS A 235 6.96 7.00 9.74
CA LYS A 235 6.37 8.04 8.91
C LYS A 235 5.23 7.49 8.07
N PRO A 236 4.23 8.31 7.70
CA PRO A 236 3.20 7.91 6.76
C PRO A 236 3.83 7.28 5.50
N CYS A 237 3.28 6.15 5.06
CA CYS A 237 3.76 5.43 3.91
C CYS A 237 2.66 5.29 2.86
N LEU A 238 3.00 5.62 1.63
CA LEU A 238 2.21 5.42 0.43
C LEU A 238 2.91 4.38 -0.42
N TYR A 239 2.28 3.24 -0.63
CA TYR A 239 2.88 2.09 -1.29
C TYR A 239 2.25 1.86 -2.66
N VAL A 240 3.04 1.95 -3.72
CA VAL A 240 2.58 1.77 -5.10
C VAL A 240 2.96 0.38 -5.56
N LYS A 241 1.96 -0.48 -5.80
CA LYS A 241 2.15 -1.84 -6.34
C LYS A 241 2.05 -1.87 -7.86
N SER A 242 1.11 -1.10 -8.40
CA SER A 242 0.84 -1.02 -9.83
C SER A 242 0.27 0.35 -10.18
N ILE A 243 0.58 0.85 -11.36
CA ILE A 243 -0.01 2.10 -11.91
C ILE A 243 -0.90 1.85 -13.13
N GLY A 244 -1.28 0.60 -13.36
CA GLY A 244 -2.11 0.12 -14.45
C GLY A 244 -1.37 -0.85 -15.36
N ALA A 245 -2.06 -1.94 -15.75
CA ALA A 245 -1.53 -2.94 -16.66
C ALA A 245 -1.58 -2.46 -18.11
N GLU A 246 -0.50 -2.66 -18.86
CA GLU A 246 -0.41 -2.32 -20.30
C GLU A 246 -1.55 -2.89 -21.15
N ASN A 247 -2.18 -3.97 -20.70
CA ASN A 247 -3.21 -4.68 -21.47
C ASN A 247 -4.62 -4.11 -21.34
N ASN A 248 -4.91 -3.25 -20.33
CA ASN A 248 -6.26 -2.76 -20.04
C ASN A 248 -6.36 -1.23 -19.88
N ALA A 249 -5.26 -0.53 -19.72
CA ALA A 249 -5.25 0.92 -19.52
C ALA A 249 -4.69 1.61 -20.77
N ASN A 250 -5.40 2.60 -21.30
CA ASN A 250 -4.82 3.48 -22.29
C ASN A 250 -3.75 4.38 -21.61
N ARG A 251 -2.78 4.90 -22.39
CA ARG A 251 -1.71 5.79 -21.90
C ARG A 251 -2.24 6.92 -21.02
N ALA A 252 -3.38 7.50 -21.35
CA ALA A 252 -3.98 8.61 -20.62
C ALA A 252 -4.39 8.22 -19.18
N SER A 253 -4.82 6.97 -18.94
CA SER A 253 -5.15 6.49 -17.59
C SER A 253 -3.90 6.28 -16.74
N ILE A 254 -2.82 5.72 -17.30
CA ILE A 254 -1.54 5.54 -16.59
C ILE A 254 -0.94 6.91 -16.22
N GLU A 255 -0.98 7.88 -17.14
CA GLU A 255 -0.51 9.25 -16.85
C GLU A 255 -1.33 9.90 -15.72
N THR A 256 -2.64 9.70 -15.69
CA THR A 256 -3.51 10.19 -14.62
C THR A 256 -3.17 9.53 -13.29
N ASN A 257 -2.92 8.23 -13.29
CA ASN A 257 -2.54 7.47 -12.09
C ASN A 257 -1.21 7.94 -11.51
N ILE A 258 -0.19 8.19 -12.35
CA ILE A 258 1.09 8.76 -11.90
C ILE A 258 0.84 10.11 -11.18
N ARG A 259 0.05 11.00 -11.76
CA ARG A 259 -0.29 12.29 -11.13
C ARG A 259 -1.01 12.09 -9.79
N HIS A 260 -2.02 11.25 -9.72
CA HIS A 260 -2.77 10.94 -8.50
C HIS A 260 -1.87 10.41 -7.37
N VAL A 261 -0.89 9.57 -7.72
CA VAL A 261 0.08 9.07 -6.75
C VAL A 261 0.91 10.21 -6.15
N PHE A 262 1.46 11.10 -6.98
CA PHE A 262 2.24 12.23 -6.48
C PHE A 262 1.40 13.31 -5.79
N GLU A 263 0.18 13.58 -6.24
CA GLU A 263 -0.77 14.48 -5.58
C GLU A 263 -1.10 13.97 -4.17
N ARG A 264 -1.34 12.65 -4.02
CA ARG A 264 -1.57 12.06 -2.70
C ARG A 264 -0.34 12.17 -1.81
N ALA A 265 0.86 11.95 -2.32
CA ALA A 265 2.10 12.12 -1.57
C ALA A 265 2.28 13.57 -1.08
N ARG A 266 1.99 14.56 -1.93
CA ARG A 266 2.02 15.99 -1.56
C ARG A 266 1.00 16.34 -0.49
N ALA A 267 -0.18 15.71 -0.51
CA ALA A 267 -1.22 15.89 0.51
C ALA A 267 -0.85 15.24 1.85
N THR A 268 -0.03 14.17 1.83
CA THR A 268 0.32 13.37 3.02
C THR A 268 1.67 13.77 3.64
N LYS A 269 2.44 14.66 3.02
CA LYS A 269 3.78 15.04 3.48
C LYS A 269 3.85 15.54 4.93
N PRO A 270 4.90 15.19 5.73
CA PRO A 270 6.07 14.41 5.31
C PRO A 270 5.77 12.91 5.26
N CYS A 271 6.14 12.25 4.17
CA CYS A 271 5.83 10.85 3.93
C CYS A 271 6.92 10.10 3.15
N ILE A 272 6.78 8.77 3.12
CA ILE A 272 7.58 7.87 2.29
C ILE A 272 6.67 7.37 1.15
N LEU A 273 7.05 7.67 -0.09
CA LEU A 273 6.40 7.17 -1.29
C LEU A 273 7.23 6.01 -1.86
N VAL A 274 6.66 4.81 -1.90
CA VAL A 274 7.34 3.59 -2.31
C VAL A 274 6.85 3.12 -3.66
N PHE A 275 7.79 2.84 -4.57
CA PHE A 275 7.55 2.15 -5.84
C PHE A 275 8.30 0.81 -5.81
N GLU A 276 7.60 -0.32 -5.70
CA GLU A 276 8.22 -1.63 -5.84
C GLU A 276 8.29 -2.05 -7.31
N ASP A 277 9.45 -2.64 -7.70
CA ASP A 277 9.70 -3.09 -9.07
C ASP A 277 9.43 -1.99 -10.13
N LEU A 278 10.06 -0.82 -9.93
CA LEU A 278 9.89 0.38 -10.75
C LEU A 278 10.05 0.10 -12.26
N ASP A 279 10.93 -0.86 -12.61
CA ASP A 279 11.17 -1.28 -13.99
C ASP A 279 9.94 -1.91 -14.66
N SER A 280 9.01 -2.44 -13.88
CA SER A 280 7.72 -2.99 -14.37
C SER A 280 6.64 -1.92 -14.53
N MET A 281 6.76 -0.78 -13.85
CA MET A 281 5.73 0.26 -13.81
C MET A 281 5.94 1.35 -14.84
N ILE A 282 7.20 1.67 -15.17
CA ILE A 282 7.55 2.82 -16.01
C ILE A 282 7.97 2.34 -17.39
N THR A 283 7.13 2.64 -18.37
CA THR A 283 7.37 2.36 -19.78
C THR A 283 8.07 3.57 -20.46
N LYS A 284 8.53 3.39 -21.70
CA LYS A 284 9.11 4.48 -22.51
C LYS A 284 8.14 5.65 -22.69
N ASP A 285 6.84 5.34 -22.78
CA ASP A 285 5.80 6.33 -23.05
C ASP A 285 5.43 7.17 -21.82
N THR A 286 5.46 6.59 -20.63
CA THR A 286 5.07 7.25 -19.37
C THR A 286 6.26 7.83 -18.62
N ARG A 287 7.48 7.47 -19.04
CA ARG A 287 8.74 7.91 -18.43
C ARG A 287 8.85 9.42 -18.25
N SER A 288 8.57 10.18 -19.31
CA SER A 288 8.73 11.64 -19.29
C SER A 288 7.85 12.29 -18.21
N LEU A 289 6.62 11.82 -18.06
CA LEU A 289 5.73 12.31 -17.01
C LEU A 289 6.23 11.93 -15.62
N PHE A 290 6.60 10.66 -15.40
CA PHE A 290 7.14 10.20 -14.12
C PHE A 290 8.36 11.02 -13.69
N LEU A 291 9.27 11.30 -14.64
CA LEU A 291 10.44 12.11 -14.39
C LEU A 291 10.10 13.55 -14.05
N ASN A 292 9.10 14.14 -14.70
CA ASN A 292 8.61 15.49 -14.40
C ASN A 292 7.99 15.58 -13.00
N GLU A 293 7.25 14.55 -12.59
CA GLU A 293 6.70 14.47 -11.23
C GLU A 293 7.81 14.32 -10.18
N LEU A 294 8.85 13.53 -10.45
CA LEU A 294 10.02 13.40 -9.57
C LEU A 294 10.85 14.68 -9.50
N ASP A 295 11.13 15.31 -10.64
CA ASP A 295 11.95 16.53 -10.71
C ASP A 295 11.26 17.73 -10.04
N GLY A 296 9.93 17.64 -9.86
CA GLY A 296 9.16 18.59 -9.05
C GLY A 296 9.00 19.95 -9.70
N PHE A 297 8.38 20.04 -10.88
CA PHE A 297 7.71 21.27 -11.28
C PHE A 297 6.71 21.74 -10.21
N ILE A 298 6.12 20.78 -9.47
CA ILE A 298 5.33 21.00 -8.27
C ILE A 298 6.17 20.57 -7.08
N ASP A 299 6.13 21.34 -5.99
CA ASP A 299 6.95 21.13 -4.80
C ASP A 299 6.71 19.75 -4.14
N ASN A 300 7.74 18.92 -4.15
CA ASN A 300 7.80 17.61 -3.49
C ASN A 300 8.50 17.68 -2.11
N SER A 301 8.51 18.83 -1.47
CA SER A 301 9.14 19.05 -0.16
C SER A 301 8.53 18.10 0.89
N GLY A 302 9.36 17.43 1.66
CA GLY A 302 8.97 16.48 2.69
C GLY A 302 8.67 15.05 2.19
N ILE A 303 8.89 14.77 0.90
CA ILE A 303 8.66 13.44 0.32
C ILE A 303 10.00 12.70 0.17
N VAL A 304 10.07 11.50 0.74
CA VAL A 304 11.08 10.49 0.41
C VAL A 304 10.50 9.58 -0.65
N THR A 305 11.06 9.59 -1.86
CA THR A 305 10.72 8.62 -2.90
C THR A 305 11.68 7.45 -2.83
N LEU A 306 11.18 6.26 -2.50
CA LEU A 306 11.94 5.04 -2.39
C LEU A 306 11.49 4.08 -3.49
N ALA A 307 12.42 3.63 -4.32
CA ALA A 307 12.10 2.67 -5.38
C ALA A 307 12.99 1.43 -5.31
N THR A 308 12.46 0.30 -5.74
CA THR A 308 13.21 -0.94 -5.91
C THR A 308 13.23 -1.35 -7.38
N THR A 309 14.27 -2.03 -7.81
CA THR A 309 14.32 -2.73 -9.10
C THR A 309 15.18 -3.98 -9.04
N ASN A 310 14.73 -5.01 -9.74
CA ASN A 310 15.48 -6.23 -9.98
C ASN A 310 16.28 -6.16 -11.30
N HIS A 311 15.92 -5.22 -12.17
CA HIS A 311 16.42 -5.07 -13.52
C HIS A 311 16.87 -3.63 -13.80
N PRO A 312 17.98 -3.17 -13.18
CA PRO A 312 18.48 -1.82 -13.40
C PRO A 312 18.78 -1.53 -14.88
N GLU A 313 19.13 -2.55 -15.65
CA GLU A 313 19.37 -2.46 -17.09
C GLU A 313 18.13 -2.14 -17.93
N LYS A 314 16.92 -2.37 -17.38
CA LYS A 314 15.66 -2.00 -18.03
C LYS A 314 15.24 -0.57 -17.74
N LEU A 315 15.75 0.03 -16.66
CA LEU A 315 15.47 1.41 -16.32
C LEU A 315 16.28 2.35 -17.22
N ASP A 316 15.63 3.39 -17.68
CA ASP A 316 16.27 4.42 -18.48
C ASP A 316 17.38 5.14 -17.70
N SER A 317 18.48 5.46 -18.39
CA SER A 317 19.61 6.21 -17.81
C SER A 317 19.18 7.54 -17.20
N ALA A 318 18.14 8.18 -17.75
CA ALA A 318 17.57 9.39 -17.18
C ALA A 318 16.95 9.20 -15.80
N ILE A 319 16.54 7.97 -15.41
CA ILE A 319 16.09 7.64 -14.06
C ILE A 319 17.31 7.38 -13.17
N ILE A 320 18.26 6.60 -13.68
CA ILE A 320 19.38 6.09 -12.88
C ILE A 320 20.48 7.16 -12.74
N ASP A 321 20.84 7.86 -13.81
CA ASP A 321 22.10 8.65 -13.85
C ASP A 321 21.93 10.12 -13.45
N ARG A 322 20.72 10.59 -13.21
CA ARG A 322 20.48 11.97 -12.73
C ARG A 322 20.37 12.04 -11.21
N PRO A 323 21.35 12.64 -10.51
CA PRO A 323 21.35 12.73 -9.04
C PRO A 323 20.15 13.49 -8.46
N SER A 324 19.50 14.37 -9.23
CA SER A 324 18.32 15.13 -8.77
C SER A 324 17.04 14.30 -8.61
N ARG A 325 17.05 13.02 -9.00
CA ARG A 325 15.89 12.11 -9.01
C ARG A 325 16.01 11.06 -7.92
N PHE A 326 17.02 10.20 -8.08
CA PHE A 326 17.42 9.28 -7.05
C PHE A 326 18.84 9.64 -6.59
N ASP A 327 18.90 10.39 -5.48
CA ASP A 327 20.15 10.94 -4.93
C ASP A 327 21.07 9.85 -4.43
N ARG A 328 20.49 8.74 -3.99
CA ARG A 328 21.21 7.59 -3.45
C ARG A 328 20.79 6.30 -4.14
N LYS A 329 21.82 5.50 -4.45
CA LYS A 329 21.67 4.16 -5.00
C LYS A 329 22.34 3.18 -4.07
N TYR A 330 21.58 2.16 -3.66
CA TYR A 330 22.06 1.13 -2.76
C TYR A 330 21.99 -0.24 -3.44
N HIS A 331 23.13 -0.91 -3.53
CA HIS A 331 23.25 -2.20 -4.20
C HIS A 331 23.04 -3.34 -3.22
N PHE A 332 22.07 -4.19 -3.51
CA PHE A 332 21.74 -5.41 -2.77
C PHE A 332 22.32 -6.59 -3.54
N GLU A 333 23.57 -6.90 -3.24
CA GLU A 333 24.28 -8.01 -3.87
C GLU A 333 23.88 -9.36 -3.26
N LEU A 334 24.31 -10.45 -3.90
CA LEU A 334 24.18 -11.78 -3.32
C LEU A 334 24.93 -11.83 -1.97
N PRO A 335 24.37 -12.54 -0.96
CA PRO A 335 25.00 -12.60 0.35
C PRO A 335 26.36 -13.28 0.29
N GLY A 336 27.35 -12.66 0.92
CA GLY A 336 28.65 -13.27 1.19
C GLY A 336 28.55 -14.38 2.24
N GLN A 337 29.66 -15.06 2.52
CA GLN A 337 29.64 -16.14 3.51
C GLN A 337 29.19 -15.67 4.90
N THR A 338 29.62 -14.49 5.32
CA THR A 338 29.23 -13.88 6.61
C THR A 338 27.74 -13.70 6.70
N GLU A 339 27.10 -13.15 5.67
CA GLU A 339 25.66 -12.92 5.62
C GLU A 339 24.89 -14.25 5.54
N ARG A 340 25.39 -15.26 4.81
CA ARG A 340 24.76 -16.59 4.76
C ARG A 340 24.80 -17.27 6.12
N VAL A 341 25.92 -17.21 6.84
CA VAL A 341 26.06 -17.72 8.23
C VAL A 341 25.05 -16.96 9.13
N ALA A 342 25.02 -15.63 9.07
CA ALA A 342 24.11 -14.83 9.88
C ALA A 342 22.65 -15.18 9.60
N TYR A 343 22.27 -15.39 8.34
CA TYR A 343 20.92 -15.76 7.95
C TYR A 343 20.53 -17.16 8.44
N LEU A 344 21.41 -18.13 8.32
CA LEU A 344 21.20 -19.48 8.84
C LEU A 344 21.09 -19.48 10.36
N LYS A 345 21.91 -18.71 11.08
CA LYS A 345 21.83 -18.55 12.54
C LYS A 345 20.51 -17.91 12.97
N LEU A 346 20.06 -16.89 12.26
CA LEU A 346 18.78 -16.24 12.53
C LEU A 346 17.62 -17.24 12.46
N TRP A 347 17.55 -18.04 11.41
CA TRP A 347 16.52 -19.08 11.28
C TRP A 347 16.70 -20.22 12.29
N ASN A 348 17.94 -20.62 12.57
CA ASN A 348 18.24 -21.72 13.50
C ASN A 348 17.81 -21.39 14.94
N ALA A 349 17.80 -20.11 15.33
CA ALA A 349 17.35 -19.67 16.64
C ALA A 349 15.86 -19.97 16.90
N ASP A 350 15.03 -19.87 15.87
CA ASP A 350 13.58 -20.06 15.94
C ASP A 350 13.15 -21.52 15.73
N LEU A 351 14.09 -22.41 15.32
CA LEU A 351 13.79 -23.81 15.09
C LEU A 351 13.69 -24.62 16.40
N GLN A 352 12.82 -25.63 16.41
CA GLN A 352 12.78 -26.63 17.49
C GLN A 352 14.10 -27.38 17.56
N ASN A 353 14.44 -27.86 18.76
CA ASN A 353 15.75 -28.49 19.04
C ASN A 353 16.09 -29.64 18.08
N GLU A 354 15.10 -30.41 17.66
CA GLU A 354 15.27 -31.54 16.75
C GLU A 354 15.62 -31.13 15.31
N LEU A 355 15.28 -29.90 14.94
CA LEU A 355 15.51 -29.31 13.63
C LEU A 355 16.73 -28.39 13.58
N ARG A 356 17.38 -28.14 14.74
CA ARG A 356 18.52 -27.23 14.81
C ARG A 356 19.77 -27.80 14.12
N LEU A 357 20.40 -26.92 13.41
CA LEU A 357 21.74 -27.17 12.86
C LEU A 357 22.78 -27.03 13.94
N SER A 358 23.87 -27.81 13.83
CA SER A 358 25.07 -27.58 14.60
C SER A 358 25.84 -26.35 14.11
N GLU A 359 26.70 -25.77 14.95
CA GLU A 359 27.54 -24.63 14.53
C GLU A 359 28.42 -24.99 13.33
N SER A 360 29.05 -26.19 13.34
CA SER A 360 29.82 -26.67 12.21
C SER A 360 28.99 -26.93 10.97
N GLY A 361 27.74 -27.39 11.16
CA GLY A 361 26.76 -27.56 10.06
C GLY A 361 26.41 -26.25 9.38
N ILE A 362 26.22 -25.18 10.15
CA ILE A 362 25.93 -23.84 9.62
C ILE A 362 27.09 -23.35 8.73
N ASP A 363 28.35 -23.46 9.19
CA ASP A 363 29.52 -23.01 8.44
C ASP A 363 29.73 -23.81 7.15
N GLU A 364 29.53 -25.13 7.19
CA GLU A 364 29.61 -25.97 6.00
C GLU A 364 28.51 -25.68 5.00
N ILE A 365 27.25 -25.51 5.48
CA ILE A 365 26.12 -25.17 4.61
C ILE A 365 26.32 -23.79 3.99
N ALA A 366 26.78 -22.81 4.77
CA ALA A 366 27.09 -21.48 4.25
C ALA A 366 28.15 -21.54 3.14
N SER A 367 29.14 -22.42 3.26
CA SER A 367 30.17 -22.64 2.23
C SER A 367 29.57 -23.33 0.99
N LEU A 368 28.69 -24.32 1.18
CA LEU A 368 28.03 -25.04 0.10
C LEU A 368 27.00 -24.16 -0.68
N THR A 369 26.53 -23.08 -0.10
CA THR A 369 25.49 -22.20 -0.66
C THR A 369 26.06 -20.93 -1.28
N ASP A 370 27.34 -20.96 -1.69
CA ASP A 370 27.92 -19.84 -2.43
C ASP A 370 27.13 -19.52 -3.71
N GLY A 371 26.83 -18.22 -3.94
CA GLY A 371 25.97 -17.77 -5.04
C GLY A 371 24.45 -17.90 -4.80
N PHE A 372 24.00 -18.38 -3.64
CA PHE A 372 22.57 -18.39 -3.28
C PHE A 372 22.13 -17.00 -2.84
N SER A 373 20.94 -16.57 -3.32
CA SER A 373 20.23 -15.42 -2.74
C SER A 373 19.59 -15.80 -1.40
N PHE A 374 19.13 -14.82 -0.62
CA PHE A 374 18.36 -15.10 0.60
C PHE A 374 17.05 -15.86 0.32
N ALA A 375 16.44 -15.67 -0.86
CA ALA A 375 15.29 -16.46 -1.26
C ALA A 375 15.64 -17.94 -1.45
N TYR A 376 16.78 -18.24 -2.07
CA TYR A 376 17.27 -19.61 -2.20
C TYR A 376 17.67 -20.22 -0.84
N LEU A 377 18.26 -19.44 0.07
CA LEU A 377 18.53 -19.91 1.43
C LEU A 377 17.23 -20.22 2.20
N LYS A 378 16.20 -19.40 2.04
CA LYS A 378 14.88 -19.67 2.61
C LYS A 378 14.28 -20.96 2.06
N GLU A 379 14.33 -21.14 0.74
CA GLU A 379 13.87 -22.37 0.10
C GLU A 379 14.65 -23.60 0.59
N LEU A 380 15.96 -23.49 0.75
CA LEU A 380 16.79 -24.53 1.32
C LEU A 380 16.31 -24.95 2.71
N ILE A 381 16.01 -23.99 3.58
CA ILE A 381 15.50 -24.25 4.93
C ILE A 381 14.16 -24.98 4.85
N MET A 382 13.21 -24.45 4.05
CA MET A 382 11.86 -25.01 3.95
C MET A 382 11.87 -26.42 3.34
N SER A 383 12.61 -26.64 2.25
CA SER A 383 12.75 -27.95 1.63
C SER A 383 13.45 -28.97 2.56
N SER A 384 14.42 -28.50 3.36
CA SER A 384 15.10 -29.35 4.34
C SER A 384 14.19 -29.76 5.49
N ILE A 385 13.39 -28.85 6.03
CA ILE A 385 12.39 -29.16 7.05
C ILE A 385 11.38 -30.19 6.51
N THR A 386 10.89 -29.98 5.29
CA THR A 386 9.94 -30.92 4.64
C THR A 386 10.59 -32.32 4.45
N ALA A 387 11.83 -32.36 3.99
CA ALA A 387 12.56 -33.63 3.79
C ALA A 387 12.86 -34.33 5.12
N TRP A 388 13.15 -33.57 6.18
CA TRP A 388 13.36 -34.11 7.53
C TRP A 388 12.08 -34.70 8.09
N MET A 389 10.93 -34.02 7.94
CA MET A 389 9.61 -34.52 8.39
C MET A 389 9.27 -35.87 7.76
N ALA A 390 9.65 -36.10 6.52
CA ALA A 390 9.45 -37.40 5.85
C ALA A 390 10.31 -38.54 6.43
N ARG A 391 11.40 -38.24 7.13
CA ARG A 391 12.35 -39.23 7.69
C ARG A 391 12.27 -39.36 9.21
N ALA A 392 11.84 -38.32 9.92
CA ALA A 392 11.59 -38.20 11.36
C ALA A 392 12.69 -38.76 12.28
N LYS A 393 13.97 -38.46 12.00
CA LYS A 393 15.09 -38.84 12.88
C LYS A 393 15.76 -37.58 13.45
N SER A 394 15.78 -37.49 14.79
CA SER A 394 16.48 -36.40 15.50
C SER A 394 17.96 -36.39 15.21
N GLY A 395 18.55 -35.19 15.06
CA GLY A 395 19.99 -35.00 14.91
C GLY A 395 20.56 -35.13 13.48
N GLU A 396 19.71 -35.39 12.46
CA GLU A 396 20.18 -35.55 11.06
C GLU A 396 20.00 -34.29 10.21
N MET A 397 19.58 -33.13 10.80
CA MET A 397 19.26 -31.94 10.03
C MET A 397 20.43 -31.40 9.22
N ASP A 398 21.65 -31.43 9.75
CA ASP A 398 22.88 -31.02 9.01
C ASP A 398 23.02 -31.81 7.70
N SER A 399 22.88 -33.15 7.79
CA SER A 399 23.02 -34.02 6.62
C SER A 399 21.91 -33.81 5.60
N VAL A 400 20.67 -33.62 6.07
CA VAL A 400 19.50 -33.33 5.23
C VAL A 400 19.70 -32.01 4.48
N MET A 401 20.08 -30.95 5.19
CA MET A 401 20.25 -29.62 4.57
C MET A 401 21.40 -29.58 3.60
N LYS A 402 22.53 -30.25 3.89
CA LYS A 402 23.64 -30.40 2.93
C LYS A 402 23.23 -31.14 1.66
N HIS A 403 22.40 -32.16 1.77
CA HIS A 403 21.83 -32.87 0.62
C HIS A 403 20.93 -31.96 -0.22
N GLN A 404 19.99 -31.26 0.43
CA GLN A 404 19.10 -30.31 -0.24
C GLN A 404 19.87 -29.15 -0.90
N ALA A 405 20.94 -28.65 -0.29
CA ALA A 405 21.78 -27.61 -0.87
C ALA A 405 22.42 -28.04 -2.20
N ARG A 406 22.84 -29.28 -2.30
CA ARG A 406 23.38 -29.83 -3.55
C ARG A 406 22.32 -29.96 -4.63
N LEU A 407 21.12 -30.45 -4.29
CA LEU A 407 19.99 -30.57 -5.22
C LEU A 407 19.57 -29.21 -5.76
N LEU A 408 19.43 -28.21 -4.89
CA LEU A 408 19.07 -26.86 -5.31
C LEU A 408 20.14 -26.24 -6.22
N ARG A 409 21.42 -26.48 -5.94
CA ARG A 409 22.53 -26.03 -6.80
C ARG A 409 22.45 -26.65 -8.20
N GLU A 410 22.17 -27.95 -8.32
CA GLU A 410 21.98 -28.61 -9.60
C GLU A 410 20.83 -27.99 -10.40
N GLN A 411 19.71 -27.70 -9.72
CA GLN A 411 18.56 -27.01 -10.33
C GLN A 411 18.92 -25.61 -10.83
N MET A 412 19.67 -24.81 -10.04
CA MET A 412 20.12 -23.48 -10.46
C MET A 412 20.98 -23.53 -11.73
N VAL A 413 21.92 -24.49 -11.81
CA VAL A 413 22.79 -24.64 -12.98
C VAL A 413 21.99 -25.05 -14.22
N SER A 414 21.04 -25.95 -14.06
CA SER A 414 20.17 -26.40 -15.17
C SER A 414 19.29 -25.27 -15.73
N THR A 415 18.73 -24.43 -14.86
CA THR A 415 17.93 -23.27 -15.24
C THR A 415 18.78 -22.22 -15.97
N ALA A 416 19.96 -21.88 -15.45
CA ALA A 416 20.87 -20.92 -16.07
C ALA A 416 21.34 -21.38 -17.48
N ASN A 417 21.56 -22.67 -17.67
CA ASN A 417 21.91 -23.24 -18.98
C ASN A 417 20.72 -23.18 -19.96
N ALA A 418 19.50 -23.41 -19.49
CA ALA A 418 18.31 -23.31 -20.31
C ALA A 418 18.04 -21.86 -20.78
N GLU A 419 18.24 -20.87 -19.88
CA GLU A 419 18.11 -19.44 -20.21
C GLU A 419 19.18 -18.98 -21.20
N LYS A 420 20.43 -19.40 -21.03
CA LYS A 420 21.49 -19.10 -22.01
C LYS A 420 21.16 -19.64 -23.40
N LYS A 421 20.68 -20.88 -23.49
CA LYS A 421 20.31 -21.50 -24.74
C LYS A 421 19.15 -20.74 -25.42
N LYS A 422 18.15 -20.33 -24.66
CA LYS A 422 17.00 -19.54 -25.17
C LYS A 422 17.45 -18.16 -25.69
N ASN A 423 18.37 -17.49 -25.00
CA ASN A 423 18.91 -16.20 -25.42
C ASN A 423 19.80 -16.30 -26.65
N ASP A 424 20.56 -17.40 -26.81
CA ASP A 424 21.37 -17.65 -27.99
C ASP A 424 20.50 -18.00 -29.21
N ASP A 425 19.42 -18.75 -29.03
CA ASP A 425 18.45 -19.04 -30.07
C ASP A 425 17.75 -17.76 -30.58
N VAL A 426 17.32 -16.87 -29.67
CA VAL A 426 16.71 -15.56 -30.02
C VAL A 426 17.69 -14.65 -30.77
N LYS A 427 18.99 -14.64 -30.39
CA LYS A 427 20.00 -13.87 -31.12
C LYS A 427 20.28 -14.41 -32.51
N ASN A 428 20.26 -15.73 -32.68
CA ASN A 428 20.47 -16.37 -33.96
C ASN A 428 19.29 -16.17 -34.93
N GLU A 429 18.05 -16.13 -34.40
CA GLU A 429 16.85 -15.80 -35.19
C GLU A 429 16.86 -14.32 -35.65
N ALA A 430 17.30 -13.41 -34.76
CA ALA A 430 17.41 -11.98 -35.09
C ALA A 430 18.49 -11.67 -36.15
N THR A 431 19.54 -12.48 -36.22
CA THR A 431 20.60 -12.34 -37.25
C THR A 431 20.28 -13.01 -38.60
N SER A 432 19.27 -13.89 -38.64
CA SER A 432 18.86 -14.60 -39.85
C SER A 432 17.77 -13.88 -40.68
N THR A 433 17.25 -12.74 -40.20
CA THR A 433 16.18 -11.95 -40.86
C THR A 433 16.68 -10.70 -41.54
N ASP A 434 17.92 -10.64 -42.00
CA ASP A 434 18.38 -9.56 -42.87
C ASP A 434 18.20 -9.98 -44.33
N PRO A 435 17.20 -9.50 -45.08
CA PRO A 435 17.03 -9.79 -46.52
C PRO A 435 17.87 -8.78 -47.32
N THR A 436 18.77 -9.31 -48.10
CA THR A 436 19.39 -8.65 -49.25
C THR A 436 18.43 -7.84 -50.11
#